data_3496d2153d83e24a49793f8affa2b5e0
#
_entry.id   3496d2153d83e24a49793f8affa2b5e0
#
_cell.length_a   1.000
_cell.length_b   1.000
_cell.length_c   1.000
_cell.angle_alpha   90.00
_cell.angle_beta   90.00
_cell.angle_gamma   90.00
#
_symmetry.space_group_name_H-M   'P 1'
#
loop_
_entity.id
_entity.type
_entity.pdbx_description
1 polymer ?
#
loop_
_entity_poly.entity_id
_entity_poly.type
_entity_poly.pdbx_seq_one_letter_code
_entity_poly.pdbx_strand_id
1 'polypeptide(L)'
;MATFASSRNRAPTFKPAWRVAAAAALCAGLAASAMTVAASAQAVPKGKIPEFASAGFAWLGGGEWRDPPAGLRGPIRNDPDHRYHGNNDGPGQVTVRLGNWKDPVLKPWAAAQMRASNEEVLSGRRPIPFTAQSRCYPGGVPGQLLFPAEPFYFIQTPKVVYMIWQRDHLVRRIYLGDRHSEHVKPSWFGESIGHYENGDTLAIDTIGLSAKNSYIDNYRTPHTEKLHVVERLTLAADSRTLAAFVKVTDPDAFNEPLHMTQRWRKVNNPLLETVCAENNEDHFNQGLFPMPQAAKPDF
;
A
#
# COMPACT_ATOMS: atom_id res chain seq x y z
N MET A 1 -39.35 50.34 0.75
CA MET A 1 -39.29 51.06 -0.53
C MET A 1 -37.90 51.68 -0.61
N ALA A 2 -36.98 51.08 -1.37
CA ALA A 2 -35.73 51.71 -1.74
C ALA A 2 -35.33 51.06 -3.08
N THR A 3 -35.35 51.92 -4.10
CA THR A 3 -35.06 51.63 -5.52
C THR A 3 -33.59 51.50 -5.76
N PHE A 4 -33.15 50.38 -6.37
CA PHE A 4 -31.78 50.23 -6.86
C PHE A 4 -31.68 50.65 -8.32
N ALA A 5 -30.81 51.64 -8.58
CA ALA A 5 -30.48 52.14 -9.90
C ALA A 5 -29.37 51.28 -10.55
N SER A 6 -29.63 50.86 -11.77
CA SER A 6 -28.71 50.15 -12.65
C SER A 6 -27.72 51.13 -13.29
N SER A 7 -26.41 50.91 -13.12
CA SER A 7 -25.37 51.58 -13.92
C SER A 7 -24.73 50.59 -14.90
N ARG A 8 -24.99 50.79 -16.19
CA ARG A 8 -24.32 50.09 -17.30
C ARG A 8 -22.96 50.71 -17.56
N ASN A 9 -21.89 49.97 -17.41
CA ASN A 9 -20.57 50.32 -17.91
C ASN A 9 -20.30 49.73 -19.29
N ARG A 10 -19.97 50.58 -20.23
CA ARG A 10 -19.60 50.23 -21.61
C ARG A 10 -18.13 49.81 -21.67
N ALA A 11 -17.84 48.76 -22.43
CA ALA A 11 -16.51 48.33 -22.80
C ALA A 11 -15.89 49.19 -23.90
N PRO A 12 -14.57 49.46 -23.87
CA PRO A 12 -13.89 50.16 -24.98
C PRO A 12 -13.51 49.17 -26.09
N THR A 13 -13.80 49.60 -27.30
CA THR A 13 -13.41 48.93 -28.55
C THR A 13 -11.99 49.31 -28.95
N PHE A 14 -11.10 48.31 -29.10
CA PHE A 14 -9.78 48.49 -29.70
C PHE A 14 -9.84 48.12 -31.18
N LYS A 15 -9.37 49.05 -32.05
CA LYS A 15 -9.13 48.79 -33.50
C LYS A 15 -7.64 48.47 -33.69
N PRO A 16 -7.28 47.44 -34.49
CA PRO A 16 -5.89 47.22 -34.85
C PRO A 16 -5.46 48.02 -36.07
N ALA A 17 -4.31 48.70 -35.98
CA ALA A 17 -3.64 49.29 -37.13
C ALA A 17 -2.54 48.34 -37.63
N TRP A 18 -2.68 47.89 -38.85
CA TRP A 18 -1.67 47.13 -39.60
C TRP A 18 -0.76 48.11 -40.33
N ARG A 19 0.56 47.97 -40.19
CA ARG A 19 1.53 48.41 -41.19
C ARG A 19 2.50 47.30 -41.50
N VAL A 20 2.49 46.94 -42.77
CA VAL A 20 3.40 46.01 -43.43
C VAL A 20 4.75 46.68 -43.62
N ALA A 21 5.81 46.01 -43.22
CA ALA A 21 7.16 46.26 -43.74
C ALA A 21 7.80 44.95 -44.08
N ALA A 22 8.03 44.74 -45.37
CA ALA A 22 8.78 43.62 -45.88
C ALA A 22 10.29 43.90 -45.75
N ALA A 23 11.05 42.94 -45.22
CA ALA A 23 12.47 42.86 -45.44
C ALA A 23 12.88 41.39 -45.59
N ALA A 24 13.37 41.08 -46.75
CA ALA A 24 13.96 39.80 -47.10
C ALA A 24 15.37 39.72 -46.51
N ALA A 25 15.69 38.62 -45.82
CA ALA A 25 17.06 38.22 -45.56
C ALA A 25 17.19 36.71 -45.50
N LEU A 26 18.03 36.22 -46.33
CA LEU A 26 18.68 34.95 -46.60
C LEU A 26 18.56 33.84 -45.54
N CYS A 27 18.32 32.68 -46.11
CA CYS A 27 18.48 31.32 -45.58
C CYS A 27 19.82 31.02 -44.96
N ALA A 28 19.83 30.48 -43.77
CA ALA A 28 20.85 29.51 -43.32
C ALA A 28 20.11 28.38 -42.62
N GLY A 29 20.16 27.22 -43.23
CA GLY A 29 19.49 26.03 -42.73
C GLY A 29 20.13 25.52 -41.43
N LEU A 30 19.33 25.33 -40.42
CA LEU A 30 19.59 24.47 -39.29
C LEU A 30 18.43 23.49 -39.21
N ALA A 31 18.70 22.29 -39.79
CA ALA A 31 17.83 21.13 -39.58
C ALA A 31 17.89 20.72 -38.09
N ALA A 32 16.94 21.18 -37.31
CA ALA A 32 16.70 20.66 -35.97
C ALA A 32 16.09 19.24 -36.14
N SER A 33 16.93 18.24 -36.03
CA SER A 33 16.50 16.86 -35.90
C SER A 33 15.72 16.71 -34.59
N ALA A 34 14.41 16.78 -34.68
CA ALA A 34 13.52 16.36 -33.61
C ALA A 34 13.71 14.85 -33.42
N MET A 35 14.60 14.47 -32.48
CA MET A 35 14.60 13.11 -31.95
C MET A 35 13.30 12.90 -31.19
N THR A 36 12.29 12.38 -31.88
CA THR A 36 11.17 11.74 -31.22
C THR A 36 11.71 10.52 -30.51
N VAL A 37 11.92 10.62 -29.19
CA VAL A 37 12.09 9.46 -28.35
C VAL A 37 10.75 8.73 -28.38
N ALA A 38 10.61 7.81 -29.33
CA ALA A 38 9.56 6.81 -29.30
C ALA A 38 9.84 5.96 -28.06
N ALA A 39 9.10 6.20 -26.98
CA ALA A 39 9.02 5.26 -25.88
C ALA A 39 8.52 3.94 -26.48
N SER A 40 9.42 3.02 -26.75
CA SER A 40 9.08 1.67 -27.15
C SER A 40 8.37 1.03 -25.97
N ALA A 41 7.02 1.03 -26.03
CA ALA A 41 6.23 0.14 -25.21
C ALA A 41 6.70 -1.28 -25.57
N GLN A 42 7.56 -1.87 -24.75
CA GLN A 42 7.98 -3.25 -24.94
C GLN A 42 6.71 -4.10 -24.87
N ALA A 43 6.45 -4.83 -25.95
CA ALA A 43 5.33 -5.76 -26.03
C ALA A 43 5.52 -6.77 -24.89
N VAL A 44 4.51 -6.86 -24.01
CA VAL A 44 4.39 -7.92 -23.00
C VAL A 44 4.64 -9.25 -23.73
N PRO A 45 5.58 -10.10 -23.24
CA PRO A 45 5.80 -11.40 -23.85
C PRO A 45 4.45 -12.13 -23.95
N LYS A 46 4.17 -12.76 -25.08
CA LYS A 46 2.93 -13.52 -25.34
C LYS A 46 2.89 -14.82 -24.51
N GLY A 47 3.06 -14.71 -23.20
CA GLY A 47 2.81 -15.76 -22.22
C GLY A 47 1.35 -15.70 -21.78
N LYS A 48 0.80 -16.82 -21.35
CA LYS A 48 -0.52 -16.88 -20.73
C LYS A 48 -0.55 -15.93 -19.52
N ILE A 49 -1.43 -14.94 -19.54
CA ILE A 49 -1.66 -14.05 -18.38
C ILE A 49 -2.52 -14.82 -17.38
N PRO A 50 -2.08 -14.96 -16.11
CA PRO A 50 -2.90 -15.62 -15.10
C PRO A 50 -4.17 -14.81 -14.82
N GLU A 51 -5.29 -15.49 -14.68
CA GLU A 51 -6.59 -14.88 -14.42
C GLU A 51 -6.79 -14.69 -12.89
N PHE A 52 -6.33 -13.58 -12.37
CA PHE A 52 -6.58 -13.19 -10.97
C PHE A 52 -7.95 -12.56 -10.78
N ALA A 53 -8.43 -11.83 -11.81
CA ALA A 53 -9.73 -11.22 -11.82
C ALA A 53 -10.79 -12.26 -12.16
N SER A 54 -11.88 -12.24 -11.46
CA SER A 54 -13.06 -13.00 -11.85
C SER A 54 -14.30 -12.31 -11.32
N ALA A 55 -15.23 -12.02 -12.21
CA ALA A 55 -16.48 -11.35 -11.87
C ALA A 55 -17.18 -12.04 -10.68
N GLY A 56 -17.50 -11.30 -9.63
CA GLY A 56 -18.19 -11.80 -8.46
C GLY A 56 -17.33 -12.60 -7.46
N PHE A 57 -16.02 -12.73 -7.71
CA PHE A 57 -15.13 -13.42 -6.76
C PHE A 57 -14.12 -12.47 -6.14
N ALA A 58 -13.75 -12.78 -4.92
CA ALA A 58 -12.74 -12.10 -4.14
C ALA A 58 -11.70 -13.09 -3.64
N TRP A 59 -10.59 -12.56 -3.15
CA TRP A 59 -9.56 -13.30 -2.44
C TRP A 59 -9.67 -13.01 -0.96
N LEU A 60 -9.88 -14.05 -0.15
CA LEU A 60 -10.03 -13.97 1.30
C LEU A 60 -8.97 -14.80 2.00
N GLY A 61 -8.26 -14.20 2.94
CA GLY A 61 -7.19 -14.78 3.73
C GLY A 61 -6.43 -13.68 4.46
N GLY A 62 -5.24 -13.98 4.93
CA GLY A 62 -4.42 -13.02 5.68
C GLY A 62 -4.12 -13.51 7.10
N GLY A 63 -3.97 -12.59 8.03
CA GLY A 63 -3.61 -12.87 9.41
C GLY A 63 -2.12 -12.62 9.67
N GLU A 64 -1.35 -13.66 9.94
CA GLU A 64 0.08 -13.54 10.17
C GLU A 64 0.90 -14.03 8.98
N TRP A 65 2.08 -13.47 8.82
CA TRP A 65 3.05 -14.00 7.87
C TRP A 65 3.45 -15.42 8.25
N ARG A 66 3.52 -16.28 7.24
CA ARG A 66 4.01 -17.66 7.37
C ARG A 66 5.49 -17.72 7.02
N ASP A 67 6.17 -18.75 7.50
CA ASP A 67 7.57 -18.97 7.18
C ASP A 67 7.79 -19.18 5.68
N PRO A 68 8.94 -18.69 5.19
CA PRO A 68 9.40 -18.97 3.85
C PRO A 68 9.94 -20.42 3.77
N PRO A 69 10.35 -20.89 2.58
CA PRO A 69 11.14 -22.10 2.44
C PRO A 69 12.40 -22.09 3.33
N ALA A 70 12.83 -23.29 3.73
CA ALA A 70 14.00 -23.48 4.59
C ALA A 70 15.25 -22.75 4.04
N GLY A 71 16.06 -22.21 4.94
CA GLY A 71 17.30 -21.50 4.62
C GLY A 71 17.14 -19.99 4.38
N LEU A 72 15.91 -19.48 4.38
CA LEU A 72 15.65 -18.04 4.31
C LEU A 72 15.26 -17.48 5.67
N ARG A 73 15.66 -16.24 5.93
CA ARG A 73 15.24 -15.51 7.13
C ARG A 73 13.73 -15.22 7.05
N GLY A 74 13.00 -15.76 8.03
CA GLY A 74 11.54 -15.58 8.14
C GLY A 74 11.13 -14.22 8.74
N PRO A 75 9.81 -13.99 8.88
CA PRO A 75 9.27 -12.76 9.48
C PRO A 75 9.57 -12.68 10.97
N ILE A 76 9.41 -11.49 11.54
CA ILE A 76 9.36 -11.31 13.00
C ILE A 76 8.25 -12.19 13.57
N ARG A 77 8.51 -12.75 14.74
CA ARG A 77 7.57 -13.62 15.45
C ARG A 77 7.06 -12.97 16.72
N ASN A 78 6.08 -13.62 17.31
CA ASN A 78 5.56 -13.19 18.61
C ASN A 78 6.67 -13.16 19.68
N ASP A 79 6.57 -12.21 20.59
CA ASP A 79 7.45 -12.17 21.78
C ASP A 79 7.31 -13.52 22.55
N PRO A 80 8.41 -14.23 22.76
CA PRO A 80 8.36 -15.53 23.45
C PRO A 80 7.89 -15.44 24.91
N ASP A 81 8.11 -14.28 25.54
CA ASP A 81 7.75 -14.04 26.95
C ASP A 81 6.23 -13.70 27.10
N HIS A 82 5.57 -13.26 25.99
CA HIS A 82 4.18 -12.82 25.98
C HIS A 82 3.45 -13.35 24.76
N ARG A 83 3.16 -14.65 24.77
CA ARG A 83 2.51 -15.32 23.64
C ARG A 83 1.08 -14.81 23.43
N TYR A 84 0.77 -14.52 22.18
CA TYR A 84 -0.58 -14.16 21.76
C TYR A 84 -1.52 -15.36 21.84
N HIS A 85 -2.70 -15.13 22.38
CA HIS A 85 -3.82 -16.06 22.39
C HIS A 85 -5.01 -15.42 21.68
N GLY A 86 -5.61 -16.14 20.74
CA GLY A 86 -6.70 -15.60 19.90
C GLY A 86 -8.03 -15.41 20.63
N ASN A 87 -8.18 -16.05 21.78
CA ASN A 87 -9.34 -15.98 22.68
C ASN A 87 -8.85 -15.67 24.09
N ASN A 88 -9.65 -14.95 24.83
CA ASN A 88 -9.35 -14.57 26.20
C ASN A 88 -9.89 -15.63 27.17
N ASP A 89 -9.30 -16.83 27.15
CA ASP A 89 -9.79 -18.01 27.89
C ASP A 89 -9.32 -18.06 29.34
N GLY A 90 -8.50 -17.11 29.78
CA GLY A 90 -7.95 -17.10 31.14
C GLY A 90 -7.31 -15.79 31.58
N PRO A 91 -7.13 -15.58 32.87
CA PRO A 91 -6.49 -14.38 33.41
C PRO A 91 -5.03 -14.29 32.98
N GLY A 92 -4.58 -13.09 32.65
CA GLY A 92 -3.19 -12.82 32.26
C GLY A 92 -2.83 -13.20 30.81
N GLN A 93 -3.77 -13.65 30.03
CA GLN A 93 -3.52 -13.93 28.62
C GLN A 93 -3.37 -12.63 27.79
N VAL A 94 -2.37 -12.60 26.93
CA VAL A 94 -2.16 -11.50 26.00
C VAL A 94 -2.99 -11.74 24.74
N THR A 95 -4.04 -10.92 24.55
CA THR A 95 -4.93 -10.98 23.40
C THR A 95 -4.48 -10.08 22.24
N VAL A 96 -3.32 -9.49 22.38
CA VAL A 96 -2.71 -8.57 21.39
C VAL A 96 -1.40 -9.16 20.92
N ARG A 97 -1.12 -9.02 19.64
CA ARG A 97 0.18 -9.45 19.08
C ARG A 97 1.30 -8.53 19.53
N LEU A 98 2.27 -9.08 20.21
CA LEU A 98 3.50 -8.41 20.64
C LEU A 98 4.68 -9.01 19.86
N GLY A 99 5.41 -8.18 19.13
CA GLY A 99 6.54 -8.63 18.33
C GLY A 99 7.78 -8.90 19.18
N ASN A 100 8.59 -9.87 18.79
CA ASN A 100 9.88 -10.15 19.43
C ASN A 100 10.88 -9.02 19.13
N TRP A 101 10.91 -8.01 19.98
CA TRP A 101 11.83 -6.89 19.85
C TRP A 101 13.30 -7.27 20.12
N LYS A 102 13.56 -8.49 20.66
CA LYS A 102 14.91 -9.04 20.85
C LYS A 102 15.43 -9.78 19.61
N ASP A 103 14.65 -9.82 18.55
CA ASP A 103 15.04 -10.50 17.31
C ASP A 103 16.30 -9.83 16.69
N PRO A 104 17.38 -10.60 16.45
CA PRO A 104 18.65 -10.05 15.97
C PRO A 104 18.61 -9.43 14.58
N VAL A 105 17.53 -9.64 13.81
CA VAL A 105 17.34 -8.99 12.52
C VAL A 105 17.08 -7.50 12.66
N LEU A 106 16.51 -7.07 13.79
CA LEU A 106 16.15 -5.67 14.01
C LEU A 106 17.39 -4.80 14.29
N LYS A 107 17.47 -3.66 13.62
CA LYS A 107 18.38 -2.59 14.01
C LYS A 107 18.00 -2.02 15.37
N PRO A 108 18.94 -1.43 16.15
CA PRO A 108 18.68 -0.98 17.50
C PRO A 108 17.48 -0.06 17.67
N TRP A 109 17.27 0.88 16.73
CA TRP A 109 16.14 1.80 16.79
C TRP A 109 14.81 1.08 16.54
N ALA A 110 14.77 0.14 15.59
CA ALA A 110 13.56 -0.63 15.26
C ALA A 110 13.17 -1.55 16.44
N ALA A 111 14.16 -2.18 17.06
CA ALA A 111 13.98 -2.95 18.28
C ALA A 111 13.43 -2.07 19.43
N ALA A 112 14.01 -0.88 19.63
CA ALA A 112 13.57 0.06 20.66
C ALA A 112 12.14 0.55 20.45
N GLN A 113 11.78 0.87 19.19
CA GLN A 113 10.42 1.28 18.84
C GLN A 113 9.39 0.15 19.04
N MET A 114 9.72 -1.07 18.64
CA MET A 114 8.86 -2.24 18.86
C MET A 114 8.69 -2.51 20.35
N ARG A 115 9.78 -2.44 21.14
CA ARG A 115 9.75 -2.57 22.59
C ARG A 115 8.82 -1.54 23.22
N ALA A 116 8.97 -0.26 22.91
CA ALA A 116 8.14 0.81 23.45
C ALA A 116 6.65 0.59 23.13
N SER A 117 6.34 0.15 21.92
CA SER A 117 4.98 -0.21 21.50
C SER A 117 4.41 -1.40 22.29
N ASN A 118 5.23 -2.41 22.59
CA ASN A 118 4.83 -3.55 23.41
C ASN A 118 4.59 -3.12 24.87
N GLU A 119 5.47 -2.28 25.45
CA GLU A 119 5.36 -1.76 26.81
C GLU A 119 4.12 -0.88 27.02
N GLU A 120 3.67 -0.13 26.02
CA GLU A 120 2.40 0.60 26.08
C GLU A 120 1.21 -0.33 26.31
N VAL A 121 1.19 -1.47 25.61
CA VAL A 121 0.13 -2.48 25.73
C VAL A 121 0.21 -3.18 27.08
N LEU A 122 1.39 -3.71 27.45
CA LEU A 122 1.61 -4.47 28.67
C LEU A 122 1.37 -3.65 29.96
N SER A 123 1.62 -2.35 29.91
CA SER A 123 1.34 -1.46 31.03
C SER A 123 -0.14 -1.08 31.18
N GLY A 124 -0.99 -1.47 30.24
CA GLY A 124 -2.40 -1.07 30.21
C GLY A 124 -2.63 0.40 29.82
N ARG A 125 -1.59 1.17 29.51
CA ARG A 125 -1.74 2.57 29.05
C ARG A 125 -2.47 2.64 27.71
N ARG A 126 -2.26 1.64 26.88
CA ARG A 126 -2.95 1.48 25.60
C ARG A 126 -3.31 -0.01 25.42
N PRO A 127 -4.45 -0.46 25.95
CA PRO A 127 -4.83 -1.87 25.94
C PRO A 127 -4.96 -2.43 24.52
N ILE A 128 -5.26 -1.58 23.55
CA ILE A 128 -5.23 -1.95 22.13
C ILE A 128 -4.17 -1.10 21.44
N PRO A 129 -3.15 -1.75 20.85
CA PRO A 129 -2.06 -1.04 20.23
C PRO A 129 -2.52 -0.31 18.97
N PHE A 130 -1.78 0.72 18.60
CA PHE A 130 -1.95 1.32 17.30
C PHE A 130 -1.58 0.29 16.22
N THR A 131 -2.54 0.00 15.34
CA THR A 131 -2.31 -0.66 14.05
C THR A 131 -3.02 0.14 12.99
N ALA A 132 -2.59 0.02 11.74
CA ALA A 132 -3.30 0.67 10.64
C ALA A 132 -4.78 0.27 10.64
N GLN A 133 -5.06 -1.02 10.85
CA GLN A 133 -6.42 -1.56 10.88
C GLN A 133 -7.26 -0.97 12.02
N SER A 134 -6.72 -0.81 13.23
CA SER A 134 -7.46 -0.28 14.38
C SER A 134 -7.71 1.23 14.32
N ARG A 135 -7.14 1.93 13.36
CA ARG A 135 -7.20 3.39 13.21
C ARG A 135 -7.72 3.85 11.84
N CYS A 136 -8.31 2.94 11.07
CA CYS A 136 -8.81 3.22 9.72
C CYS A 136 -7.77 3.78 8.76
N TYR A 137 -6.49 3.50 8.98
CA TYR A 137 -5.43 3.80 8.02
C TYR A 137 -5.26 2.66 7.02
N PRO A 138 -4.79 2.96 5.81
CA PRO A 138 -4.30 1.93 4.90
C PRO A 138 -3.19 1.12 5.53
N GLY A 139 -3.18 -0.20 5.30
CA GLY A 139 -2.17 -1.09 5.84
C GLY A 139 -0.79 -0.96 5.19
N GLY A 140 -0.71 -0.23 4.09
CA GLY A 140 0.53 -0.11 3.31
C GLY A 140 0.94 -1.41 2.62
N VAL A 141 2.18 -1.43 2.11
CA VAL A 141 2.78 -2.62 1.51
C VAL A 141 3.94 -3.08 2.39
N PRO A 142 4.01 -4.36 2.78
CA PRO A 142 3.10 -5.45 2.47
C PRO A 142 1.95 -5.64 3.50
N GLY A 143 1.87 -4.80 4.54
CA GLY A 143 0.98 -4.98 5.69
C GLY A 143 -0.51 -5.16 5.33
N GLN A 144 -0.99 -4.47 4.28
CA GLN A 144 -2.38 -4.59 3.81
C GLN A 144 -2.76 -6.03 3.43
N LEU A 145 -1.80 -6.84 2.99
CA LEU A 145 -2.03 -8.25 2.65
C LEU A 145 -2.40 -9.13 3.84
N LEU A 146 -2.20 -8.65 5.06
CA LEU A 146 -2.47 -9.41 6.28
C LEU A 146 -3.84 -9.17 6.90
N PHE A 147 -4.67 -8.29 6.34
CA PHE A 147 -5.99 -8.00 6.88
C PHE A 147 -6.95 -9.18 6.65
N PRO A 148 -7.25 -10.00 7.68
CA PRO A 148 -7.79 -11.35 7.48
C PRO A 148 -9.27 -11.40 7.10
N ALA A 149 -10.04 -10.43 7.49
CA ALA A 149 -11.49 -10.36 7.25
C ALA A 149 -11.86 -9.47 6.07
N GLU A 150 -10.88 -9.00 5.33
CA GLU A 150 -11.07 -7.99 4.30
C GLU A 150 -10.71 -8.57 2.94
N PRO A 151 -11.71 -9.02 2.18
CA PRO A 151 -11.49 -9.55 0.84
C PRO A 151 -10.95 -8.47 -0.08
N PHE A 152 -10.15 -8.90 -1.05
CA PHE A 152 -9.66 -8.04 -2.10
C PHE A 152 -9.90 -8.64 -3.49
N TYR A 153 -9.92 -7.77 -4.47
CA TYR A 153 -10.29 -8.05 -5.84
C TYR A 153 -9.19 -7.58 -6.78
N PHE A 154 -9.12 -8.20 -7.95
CA PHE A 154 -8.25 -7.74 -9.02
C PHE A 154 -9.05 -7.20 -10.20
N ILE A 155 -8.55 -6.11 -10.78
CA ILE A 155 -8.89 -5.67 -12.12
C ILE A 155 -7.60 -5.66 -12.93
N GLN A 156 -7.55 -6.46 -13.97
CA GLN A 156 -6.39 -6.58 -14.84
C GLN A 156 -6.64 -5.83 -16.15
N THR A 157 -5.79 -4.86 -16.45
CA THR A 157 -5.78 -4.14 -17.72
C THR A 157 -4.43 -4.36 -18.43
N PRO A 158 -4.29 -3.99 -19.70
CA PRO A 158 -3.02 -4.15 -20.41
C PRO A 158 -1.84 -3.35 -19.84
N LYS A 159 -2.10 -2.33 -19.01
CA LYS A 159 -1.07 -1.42 -18.47
C LYS A 159 -0.99 -1.40 -16.97
N VAL A 160 -2.07 -1.75 -16.29
CA VAL A 160 -2.16 -1.64 -14.82
C VAL A 160 -2.98 -2.79 -14.26
N VAL A 161 -2.50 -3.38 -13.19
CA VAL A 161 -3.29 -4.27 -12.35
C VAL A 161 -3.70 -3.49 -11.10
N TYR A 162 -5.00 -3.51 -10.81
CA TYR A 162 -5.56 -2.91 -9.61
C TYR A 162 -5.85 -4.00 -8.60
N MET A 163 -5.41 -3.81 -7.36
CA MET A 163 -5.89 -4.54 -6.19
C MET A 163 -6.81 -3.62 -5.42
N ILE A 164 -8.04 -4.06 -5.18
CA ILE A 164 -9.08 -3.27 -4.52
C ILE A 164 -9.52 -4.04 -3.28
N TRP A 165 -9.33 -3.47 -2.11
CA TRP A 165 -9.84 -4.04 -0.86
C TRP A 165 -11.27 -3.56 -0.62
N GLN A 166 -12.09 -4.43 -0.07
CA GLN A 166 -13.46 -4.08 0.32
C GLN A 166 -13.48 -2.95 1.34
N ARG A 167 -12.58 -2.99 2.31
CA ARG A 167 -12.44 -1.94 3.31
C ARG A 167 -12.05 -0.61 2.68
N ASP A 168 -12.86 0.41 2.91
CA ASP A 168 -12.66 1.79 2.46
C ASP A 168 -12.37 1.90 0.95
N HIS A 169 -12.65 0.84 0.19
CA HIS A 169 -12.35 0.71 -1.24
C HIS A 169 -10.90 1.11 -1.58
N LEU A 170 -9.96 0.73 -0.71
CA LEU A 170 -8.55 1.02 -0.91
C LEU A 170 -8.03 0.42 -2.21
N VAL A 171 -7.34 1.21 -3.00
CA VAL A 171 -6.84 0.81 -4.31
C VAL A 171 -5.33 0.89 -4.37
N ARG A 172 -4.68 -0.24 -4.64
CA ARG A 172 -3.27 -0.31 -5.02
C ARG A 172 -3.16 -0.46 -6.53
N ARG A 173 -2.33 0.36 -7.17
CA ARG A 173 -2.03 0.28 -8.60
C ARG A 173 -0.68 -0.37 -8.79
N ILE A 174 -0.62 -1.37 -9.67
CA ILE A 174 0.62 -2.04 -10.09
C ILE A 174 0.77 -1.75 -11.58
N TYR A 175 1.71 -0.90 -11.93
CA TYR A 175 1.96 -0.53 -13.31
C TYR A 175 2.75 -1.64 -14.00
N LEU A 176 2.25 -2.15 -15.13
CA LEU A 176 2.94 -3.18 -15.90
C LEU A 176 4.08 -2.53 -16.67
N GLY A 177 5.30 -2.73 -16.18
CA GLY A 177 6.52 -2.10 -16.70
C GLY A 177 7.74 -2.60 -15.97
N ASP A 178 8.91 -2.09 -16.36
CA ASP A 178 10.23 -2.55 -15.93
C ASP A 178 11.02 -1.52 -15.11
N ARG A 179 10.49 -0.30 -14.96
CA ARG A 179 11.19 0.78 -14.25
C ARG A 179 10.25 1.64 -13.43
N HIS A 180 10.73 1.99 -12.24
CA HIS A 180 10.12 3.01 -11.40
C HIS A 180 10.31 4.41 -11.96
N SER A 181 9.47 5.33 -11.51
CA SER A 181 9.63 6.76 -11.78
C SER A 181 10.93 7.29 -11.18
N GLU A 182 11.53 8.30 -11.79
CA GLU A 182 12.78 8.91 -11.28
C GLU A 182 12.59 9.57 -9.91
N HIS A 183 11.39 10.04 -9.61
CA HIS A 183 11.06 10.74 -8.37
C HIS A 183 9.77 10.18 -7.76
N VAL A 184 9.90 9.10 -7.00
CA VAL A 184 8.78 8.50 -6.28
C VAL A 184 8.52 9.28 -4.99
N LYS A 185 7.28 9.77 -4.84
CA LYS A 185 6.85 10.41 -3.58
C LYS A 185 6.34 9.35 -2.62
N PRO A 186 6.78 9.36 -1.34
CA PRO A 186 6.30 8.42 -0.35
C PRO A 186 4.78 8.46 -0.20
N SER A 187 4.18 7.27 -0.17
CA SER A 187 2.74 7.09 0.05
C SER A 187 2.46 5.76 0.77
N TRP A 188 1.21 5.52 1.17
CA TRP A 188 0.82 4.27 1.82
C TRP A 188 1.13 3.02 0.99
N PHE A 189 0.88 3.07 -0.31
CA PHE A 189 1.10 1.95 -1.22
C PHE A 189 2.37 2.10 -2.07
N GLY A 190 3.10 3.21 -1.94
CA GLY A 190 4.28 3.49 -2.72
C GLY A 190 4.01 3.52 -4.22
N GLU A 191 5.03 3.27 -5.01
CA GLU A 191 4.93 2.97 -6.43
C GLU A 191 5.24 1.49 -6.65
N SER A 192 4.28 0.76 -7.23
CA SER A 192 4.43 -0.65 -7.60
C SER A 192 4.54 -0.78 -9.11
N ILE A 193 5.59 -1.42 -9.58
CA ILE A 193 5.72 -1.92 -10.95
C ILE A 193 5.60 -3.44 -10.95
N GLY A 194 5.23 -4.03 -12.07
CA GLY A 194 5.09 -5.48 -12.14
C GLY A 194 5.13 -6.05 -13.54
N HIS A 195 5.31 -7.35 -13.62
CA HIS A 195 5.23 -8.12 -14.85
C HIS A 195 4.73 -9.54 -14.56
N TYR A 196 4.23 -10.19 -15.59
CA TYR A 196 3.80 -11.59 -15.48
C TYR A 196 4.95 -12.56 -15.75
N GLU A 197 5.06 -13.59 -14.91
CA GLU A 197 6.05 -14.67 -15.01
C GLU A 197 5.34 -16.03 -15.14
N ASN A 198 5.91 -16.95 -15.89
CA ASN A 198 5.55 -18.38 -15.98
C ASN A 198 4.07 -18.68 -16.33
N GLY A 199 3.26 -17.69 -16.67
CA GLY A 199 1.84 -17.84 -16.98
C GLY A 199 0.93 -18.05 -15.77
N ASP A 200 1.44 -17.96 -14.56
CA ASP A 200 0.71 -18.11 -13.29
C ASP A 200 1.04 -17.05 -12.23
N THR A 201 2.09 -16.26 -12.42
CA THR A 201 2.62 -15.37 -11.40
C THR A 201 2.61 -13.91 -11.85
N LEU A 202 2.25 -13.00 -10.95
CA LEU A 202 2.49 -11.57 -11.05
C LEU A 202 3.64 -11.23 -10.09
N ALA A 203 4.79 -10.87 -10.64
CA ALA A 203 5.91 -10.31 -9.88
C ALA A 203 5.73 -8.82 -9.74
N ILE A 204 5.94 -8.30 -8.52
CA ILE A 204 5.72 -6.90 -8.17
C ILE A 204 6.94 -6.38 -7.42
N ASP A 205 7.38 -5.21 -7.77
CA ASP A 205 8.44 -4.46 -7.10
C ASP A 205 7.88 -3.13 -6.60
N THR A 206 8.10 -2.78 -5.31
CA THR A 206 7.49 -1.61 -4.68
C THR A 206 8.49 -0.83 -3.86
N ILE A 207 8.57 0.47 -4.13
CA ILE A 207 9.37 1.46 -3.42
C ILE A 207 8.55 2.69 -3.06
N GLY A 208 9.14 3.65 -2.36
CA GLY A 208 8.47 4.92 -2.02
C GLY A 208 7.34 4.73 -1.01
N LEU A 209 7.56 3.88 -0.02
CA LEU A 209 6.61 3.60 1.05
C LEU A 209 6.79 4.59 2.19
N SER A 210 5.69 5.22 2.64
CA SER A 210 5.72 6.09 3.82
C SER A 210 5.87 5.26 5.08
N ALA A 211 6.83 5.64 5.93
CA ALA A 211 7.03 5.01 7.23
C ALA A 211 6.05 5.50 8.31
N LYS A 212 5.29 6.56 8.02
CA LYS A 212 4.37 7.16 8.98
C LYS A 212 3.15 6.26 9.19
N ASN A 213 2.97 5.79 10.43
CA ASN A 213 1.84 4.95 10.83
C ASN A 213 1.68 3.65 10.00
N SER A 214 2.78 3.16 9.44
CA SER A 214 2.84 1.96 8.62
C SER A 214 3.75 0.91 9.25
N TYR A 215 3.41 -0.37 9.04
CA TYR A 215 4.13 -1.52 9.56
C TYR A 215 4.11 -2.66 8.54
N ILE A 216 5.14 -3.48 8.56
CA ILE A 216 5.21 -4.61 7.62
C ILE A 216 4.37 -5.81 8.05
N ASP A 217 3.87 -5.82 9.31
CA ASP A 217 3.11 -6.93 9.89
C ASP A 217 2.20 -6.49 11.05
N ASN A 218 1.50 -7.47 11.61
CA ASN A 218 0.60 -7.27 12.75
C ASN A 218 1.33 -7.18 14.11
N TYR A 219 2.64 -7.38 14.14
CA TYR A 219 3.49 -7.16 15.32
C TYR A 219 3.97 -5.72 15.43
N ARG A 220 3.59 -4.87 14.49
CA ARG A 220 4.02 -3.47 14.38
C ARG A 220 5.53 -3.35 14.16
N THR A 221 6.07 -4.25 13.34
CA THR A 221 7.47 -4.16 12.90
C THR A 221 7.68 -2.89 12.10
N PRO A 222 8.48 -1.94 12.61
CA PRO A 222 8.67 -0.65 11.97
C PRO A 222 9.60 -0.76 10.77
N HIS A 223 9.50 0.22 9.88
CA HIS A 223 10.37 0.37 8.73
C HIS A 223 10.67 1.85 8.48
N THR A 224 11.61 2.13 7.57
CA THR A 224 11.91 3.48 7.08
C THR A 224 11.32 3.69 5.68
N GLU A 225 11.54 4.86 5.11
CA GLU A 225 11.19 5.14 3.70
C GLU A 225 12.11 4.42 2.69
N LYS A 226 13.17 3.75 3.17
CA LYS A 226 14.01 2.86 2.35
C LYS A 226 13.44 1.45 2.23
N LEU A 227 12.24 1.23 2.76
CA LEU A 227 11.55 -0.04 2.59
C LEU A 227 11.38 -0.36 1.11
N HIS A 228 11.87 -1.53 0.72
CA HIS A 228 11.71 -2.09 -0.61
C HIS A 228 11.06 -3.47 -0.49
N VAL A 229 9.98 -3.68 -1.21
CA VAL A 229 9.18 -4.91 -1.13
C VAL A 229 9.06 -5.54 -2.51
N VAL A 230 9.49 -6.80 -2.60
CA VAL A 230 9.31 -7.62 -3.81
C VAL A 230 8.33 -8.74 -3.50
N GLU A 231 7.27 -8.84 -4.30
CA GLU A 231 6.20 -9.82 -4.12
C GLU A 231 6.05 -10.67 -5.37
N ARG A 232 5.77 -11.96 -5.17
CA ARG A 232 5.32 -12.87 -6.23
C ARG A 232 3.97 -13.44 -5.84
N LEU A 233 2.94 -13.01 -6.55
CA LEU A 233 1.59 -13.52 -6.40
C LEU A 233 1.36 -14.62 -7.42
N THR A 234 1.29 -15.86 -6.96
CA THR A 234 1.16 -17.05 -7.82
C THR A 234 -0.22 -17.68 -7.69
N LEU A 235 -0.91 -17.81 -8.82
CA LEU A 235 -2.17 -18.52 -8.90
C LEU A 235 -1.89 -20.02 -8.98
N ALA A 236 -2.37 -20.78 -8.01
CA ALA A 236 -2.22 -22.23 -8.01
C ALA A 236 -2.97 -22.89 -9.20
N ALA A 237 -2.56 -24.07 -9.57
CA ALA A 237 -3.16 -24.83 -10.70
C ALA A 237 -4.67 -25.05 -10.55
N ASP A 238 -5.18 -25.08 -9.31
CA ASP A 238 -6.63 -25.18 -9.02
C ASP A 238 -7.41 -23.89 -9.33
N SER A 239 -6.73 -22.79 -9.67
CA SER A 239 -7.27 -21.45 -9.88
C SER A 239 -8.14 -20.92 -8.72
N ARG A 240 -8.02 -21.51 -7.55
CA ARG A 240 -8.78 -21.19 -6.32
C ARG A 240 -7.91 -20.71 -5.16
N THR A 241 -6.61 -20.94 -5.26
CA THR A 241 -5.62 -20.56 -4.27
C THR A 241 -4.67 -19.53 -4.86
N LEU A 242 -4.53 -18.38 -4.20
CA LEU A 242 -3.51 -17.39 -4.48
C LEU A 242 -2.46 -17.47 -3.38
N ALA A 243 -1.20 -17.63 -3.76
CA ALA A 243 -0.07 -17.65 -2.85
C ALA A 243 0.79 -16.40 -3.07
N ALA A 244 1.34 -15.83 -2.00
CA ALA A 244 2.38 -14.81 -2.08
C ALA A 244 3.68 -15.33 -1.50
N PHE A 245 4.78 -15.01 -2.17
CA PHE A 245 6.12 -14.99 -1.61
C PHE A 245 6.58 -13.54 -1.59
N VAL A 246 6.97 -13.05 -0.41
CA VAL A 246 7.31 -11.65 -0.20
C VAL A 246 8.71 -11.55 0.37
N LYS A 247 9.54 -10.70 -0.23
CA LYS A 247 10.85 -10.30 0.27
C LYS A 247 10.79 -8.84 0.68
N VAL A 248 11.21 -8.55 1.89
CA VAL A 248 11.29 -7.20 2.45
C VAL A 248 12.74 -6.86 2.73
N THR A 249 13.18 -5.72 2.24
CA THR A 249 14.49 -5.15 2.57
C THR A 249 14.34 -3.72 3.05
N ASP A 250 15.02 -3.40 4.14
CA ASP A 250 15.18 -2.04 4.62
C ASP A 250 16.52 -1.98 5.37
N PRO A 251 17.58 -1.45 4.75
CA PRO A 251 18.93 -1.48 5.32
C PRO A 251 19.08 -0.64 6.58
N ASP A 252 18.14 0.26 6.85
CA ASP A 252 18.15 1.07 8.06
C ASP A 252 17.32 0.42 9.19
N ALA A 253 16.39 -0.48 8.88
CA ALA A 253 15.55 -1.16 9.87
C ALA A 253 16.02 -2.60 10.17
N PHE A 254 16.58 -3.31 9.20
CA PHE A 254 16.92 -4.73 9.29
C PHE A 254 18.38 -4.99 8.95
N ASN A 255 18.97 -6.01 9.59
CA ASN A 255 20.33 -6.47 9.34
C ASN A 255 20.43 -7.36 8.10
N GLU A 256 19.33 -8.00 7.70
CA GLU A 256 19.22 -8.87 6.54
C GLU A 256 17.79 -8.84 5.98
N PRO A 257 17.56 -9.27 4.73
CA PRO A 257 16.22 -9.36 4.16
C PRO A 257 15.32 -10.33 4.91
N LEU A 258 14.06 -9.96 5.09
CA LEU A 258 13.01 -10.84 5.60
C LEU A 258 12.26 -11.47 4.42
N HIS A 259 11.93 -12.76 4.57
CA HIS A 259 11.12 -13.49 3.59
C HIS A 259 9.89 -14.07 4.28
N MET A 260 8.78 -14.03 3.59
CA MET A 260 7.52 -14.47 4.16
C MET A 260 6.55 -14.96 3.09
N THR A 261 5.59 -15.76 3.51
CA THR A 261 4.56 -16.27 2.61
C THR A 261 3.17 -16.01 3.16
N GLN A 262 2.19 -15.97 2.26
CA GLN A 262 0.78 -15.89 2.61
C GLN A 262 -0.06 -16.64 1.57
N ARG A 263 -1.33 -16.94 1.92
CA ARG A 263 -2.28 -17.60 1.02
C ARG A 263 -3.68 -17.04 1.22
N TRP A 264 -4.40 -16.95 0.11
CA TRP A 264 -5.81 -16.58 0.07
C TRP A 264 -6.58 -17.61 -0.72
N ARG A 265 -7.86 -17.70 -0.41
CA ARG A 265 -8.80 -18.54 -1.15
C ARG A 265 -9.74 -17.67 -1.95
N LYS A 266 -10.09 -18.14 -3.12
CA LYS A 266 -11.15 -17.55 -3.94
C LYS A 266 -12.50 -17.81 -3.27
N VAL A 267 -13.26 -16.76 -3.03
CA VAL A 267 -14.59 -16.80 -2.42
C VAL A 267 -15.59 -16.06 -3.29
N ASN A 268 -16.83 -16.56 -3.30
CA ASN A 268 -17.93 -15.84 -3.93
C ASN A 268 -18.40 -14.77 -2.93
N ASN A 269 -17.93 -13.56 -3.11
CA ASN A 269 -18.24 -12.44 -2.25
C ASN A 269 -18.39 -11.18 -3.12
N PRO A 270 -19.55 -10.54 -3.15
CA PRO A 270 -19.69 -9.28 -3.85
C PRO A 270 -18.85 -8.20 -3.16
N LEU A 271 -18.40 -7.21 -3.90
CA LEU A 271 -17.76 -6.04 -3.33
C LEU A 271 -18.83 -5.24 -2.56
N LEU A 272 -18.75 -5.30 -1.24
CA LEU A 272 -19.66 -4.58 -0.35
C LEU A 272 -19.05 -3.22 -0.02
N GLU A 273 -19.91 -2.27 0.25
CA GLU A 273 -19.51 -1.01 0.85
C GLU A 273 -19.12 -1.22 2.31
N THR A 274 -17.93 -0.82 2.67
CA THR A 274 -17.40 -0.92 4.03
C THR A 274 -16.56 0.30 4.32
N VAL A 275 -17.03 1.14 5.23
CA VAL A 275 -16.39 2.38 5.65
C VAL A 275 -15.94 2.23 7.09
N CYS A 276 -14.64 2.17 7.32
CA CYS A 276 -14.08 1.94 8.65
C CYS A 276 -14.50 3.03 9.65
N ALA A 277 -14.57 4.28 9.19
CA ALA A 277 -14.88 5.42 10.06
C ALA A 277 -16.36 5.47 10.52
N GLU A 278 -17.26 4.77 9.87
CA GLU A 278 -18.68 4.73 10.28
C GLU A 278 -18.89 4.04 11.63
N ASN A 279 -17.99 3.14 12.01
CA ASN A 279 -18.02 2.46 13.30
C ASN A 279 -17.18 3.18 14.37
N ASN A 280 -17.06 4.50 14.29
CA ASN A 280 -16.27 5.30 15.24
C ASN A 280 -17.01 5.51 16.57
N GLU A 281 -17.57 4.43 17.11
CA GLU A 281 -18.26 4.40 18.40
C GLU A 281 -17.64 3.32 19.31
N ASP A 282 -17.55 3.61 20.59
CA ASP A 282 -16.99 2.67 21.59
C ASP A 282 -18.05 1.73 22.13
N HIS A 283 -18.57 0.85 21.29
CA HIS A 283 -19.65 -0.11 21.65
C HIS A 283 -19.25 -1.06 22.80
N PHE A 284 -17.96 -1.22 23.06
CA PHE A 284 -17.45 -2.17 24.06
C PHE A 284 -16.71 -1.51 25.21
N ASN A 285 -16.78 -0.19 25.32
CA ASN A 285 -16.13 0.60 26.37
C ASN A 285 -14.61 0.29 26.51
N GLN A 286 -13.94 0.12 25.38
CA GLN A 286 -12.52 -0.22 25.32
C GLN A 286 -11.61 1.01 25.23
N GLY A 287 -12.17 2.21 25.23
CA GLY A 287 -11.44 3.47 25.10
C GLY A 287 -10.77 3.67 23.75
N LEU A 288 -11.22 2.96 22.70
CA LEU A 288 -10.71 3.08 21.34
C LEU A 288 -11.44 4.14 20.54
N PHE A 289 -12.71 4.30 20.84
CA PHE A 289 -13.64 5.16 20.12
C PHE A 289 -14.29 6.14 21.08
N PRO A 290 -14.69 7.32 20.61
CA PRO A 290 -14.35 7.84 19.30
C PRO A 290 -12.84 7.96 19.11
N MET A 291 -12.35 7.80 17.88
CA MET A 291 -10.92 7.98 17.60
C MET A 291 -10.50 9.39 18.01
N PRO A 292 -9.38 9.55 18.73
CA PRO A 292 -8.88 10.87 19.09
C PRO A 292 -8.64 11.70 17.83
N GLN A 293 -9.20 12.87 17.80
CA GLN A 293 -8.96 13.84 16.72
C GLN A 293 -7.73 14.66 17.06
N ALA A 294 -6.87 14.88 16.10
CA ALA A 294 -5.78 15.83 16.24
C ALA A 294 -6.34 17.25 16.29
N ALA A 295 -5.85 18.06 17.24
CA ALA A 295 -6.24 19.47 17.32
C ALA A 295 -5.84 20.25 16.06
N LYS A 296 -4.84 19.75 15.33
CA LYS A 296 -4.38 20.28 14.04
C LYS A 296 -4.11 19.09 13.12
N PRO A 297 -4.76 19.01 11.94
CA PRO A 297 -4.43 18.03 10.92
C PRO A 297 -2.96 18.14 10.49
N ASP A 298 -2.38 17.01 10.08
CA ASP A 298 -0.98 16.90 9.70
C ASP A 298 -0.79 16.53 8.20
N PHE A 299 -1.82 16.84 7.42
CA PHE A 299 -1.84 16.69 5.96
C PHE A 299 -2.01 18.03 5.26
#